data_36e42b299a58d32c9332307e8f6f1102
#
_entry.id   36e42b299a58d32c9332307e8f6f1102
#
_cell.length_a   1.000
_cell.length_b   1.000
_cell.length_c   1.000
_cell.angle_alpha   90.00
_cell.angle_beta   90.00
_cell.angle_gamma   90.00
#
_symmetry.space_group_name_H-M   'P 1'
#
loop_
_entity.id
_entity.type
_entity.pdbx_description
1 polymer ?
#
loop_
_entity_poly.entity_id
_entity_poly.type
_entity_poly.pdbx_seq_one_letter_code
_entity_poly.pdbx_strand_id
1 'polypeptide(L)'
;MSHPTDFHALIEAAVRAPSGHNSQPWQFALGDDCITIAPDFSRRLSAVDPDNRELFISLGCALENLCLAAAHSGYAAQEHLADDGTVHIALHQQPEPTKQPENEALYAQIPRRQTNRATYNGSPIPQAQLDPILAAQQSDTVSLHAFAPSAPEFATLTQAVIAGNSAQMNDPAFKAELLSWIRFNQNHSNATRDGLSYAVMGAPNLPAWISRPIIRAMLNAKRQNRSDRAKIASSSHLLLIASTEDNPATWLATGRTLLALTQHGIAHAYLNQPCEVPAQRAQLAQLPALGGKQPQILLRLGYAAAMPYSQRRAVDSVIQTTQAA
;
A
#
# COMPACT_ATOMS: atom_id res chain seq x y z
N MET A 1 -15.46 5.40 -31.51
CA MET A 1 -14.80 4.17 -31.08
C MET A 1 -13.57 4.65 -30.28
N SER A 2 -13.58 4.53 -28.96
CA SER A 2 -12.44 4.88 -28.10
C SER A 2 -11.27 3.96 -28.41
N HIS A 3 -10.08 4.50 -28.48
CA HIS A 3 -8.90 3.73 -28.85
C HIS A 3 -8.36 2.89 -27.70
N PRO A 4 -7.92 1.64 -27.93
CA PRO A 4 -7.27 0.78 -26.92
C PRO A 4 -6.08 1.43 -26.21
N THR A 5 -5.47 2.48 -26.79
CA THR A 5 -4.37 3.25 -26.23
C THR A 5 -4.73 3.99 -24.95
N ASP A 6 -5.98 4.46 -24.81
CA ASP A 6 -6.40 5.21 -23.62
C ASP A 6 -6.47 4.31 -22.38
N PHE A 7 -6.93 3.07 -22.53
CA PHE A 7 -7.04 2.12 -21.41
C PHE A 7 -5.67 1.61 -20.91
N HIS A 8 -4.70 1.52 -21.83
CA HIS A 8 -3.33 1.19 -21.44
C HIS A 8 -2.74 2.25 -20.49
N ALA A 9 -3.00 3.54 -20.75
CA ALA A 9 -2.57 4.63 -19.87
C ALA A 9 -3.24 4.58 -18.48
N LEU A 10 -4.51 4.13 -18.41
CA LEU A 10 -5.22 3.94 -17.15
C LEU A 10 -4.55 2.83 -16.31
N ILE A 11 -4.15 1.72 -16.95
CA ILE A 11 -3.42 0.64 -16.29
C ILE A 11 -2.02 1.11 -15.86
N GLU A 12 -1.35 1.96 -16.65
CA GLU A 12 -0.06 2.53 -16.25
C GLU A 12 -0.16 3.34 -14.94
N ALA A 13 -1.26 4.08 -14.74
CA ALA A 13 -1.54 4.73 -13.48
C ALA A 13 -1.84 3.71 -12.36
N ALA A 14 -2.67 2.70 -12.64
CA ALA A 14 -3.06 1.66 -11.68
C ALA A 14 -1.85 0.91 -11.10
N VAL A 15 -0.90 0.49 -11.92
CA VAL A 15 0.28 -0.27 -11.48
C VAL A 15 1.25 0.55 -10.60
N ARG A 16 1.08 1.87 -10.51
CA ARG A 16 1.82 2.72 -9.57
C ARG A 16 1.41 2.51 -8.11
N ALA A 17 0.32 1.82 -7.86
CA ALA A 17 -0.19 1.51 -6.53
C ALA A 17 0.85 0.79 -5.65
N PRO A 18 0.77 0.93 -4.30
CA PRO A 18 1.54 0.12 -3.37
C PRO A 18 0.99 -1.30 -3.30
N SER A 19 1.83 -2.24 -2.84
CA SER A 19 1.41 -3.58 -2.47
C SER A 19 2.33 -4.18 -1.42
N GLY A 20 1.84 -5.19 -0.70
CA GLY A 20 2.63 -5.97 0.24
C GLY A 20 3.93 -6.44 -0.44
N HIS A 21 5.08 -6.18 0.16
CA HIS A 21 6.42 -6.47 -0.38
C HIS A 21 6.66 -6.01 -1.84
N ASN A 22 5.83 -5.08 -2.38
CA ASN A 22 5.82 -4.72 -3.80
C ASN A 22 5.59 -5.94 -4.71
N SER A 23 4.76 -6.87 -4.25
CA SER A 23 4.40 -8.09 -4.98
C SER A 23 3.59 -7.81 -6.24
N GLN A 24 2.82 -6.69 -6.27
CA GLN A 24 1.98 -6.27 -7.39
C GLN A 24 1.01 -7.39 -7.80
N PRO A 25 0.08 -7.78 -6.89
CA PRO A 25 -0.73 -8.99 -7.02
C PRO A 25 -2.01 -8.75 -7.82
N TRP A 26 -1.87 -8.14 -8.98
CA TRP A 26 -2.97 -7.82 -9.89
C TRP A 26 -2.70 -8.28 -11.31
N GLN A 27 -3.78 -8.61 -11.98
CA GLN A 27 -3.85 -8.84 -13.43
C GLN A 27 -4.99 -8.00 -13.99
N PHE A 28 -4.80 -7.44 -15.16
CA PHE A 28 -5.80 -6.64 -15.85
C PHE A 28 -6.27 -7.34 -17.11
N ALA A 29 -7.54 -7.16 -17.47
CA ALA A 29 -8.03 -7.50 -18.78
C ALA A 29 -8.76 -6.29 -19.38
N LEU A 30 -8.61 -6.11 -20.69
CA LEU A 30 -9.21 -5.02 -21.44
C LEU A 30 -10.41 -5.52 -22.20
N GLY A 31 -11.55 -4.83 -22.07
CA GLY A 31 -12.71 -4.94 -22.92
C GLY A 31 -12.89 -3.69 -23.78
N ASP A 32 -13.99 -3.61 -24.55
CA ASP A 32 -14.27 -2.48 -25.43
C ASP A 32 -14.55 -1.19 -24.65
N ASP A 33 -15.27 -1.30 -23.54
CA ASP A 33 -15.70 -0.21 -22.67
C ASP A 33 -15.47 -0.51 -21.17
N CYS A 34 -14.64 -1.48 -20.86
CA CYS A 34 -14.37 -1.89 -19.49
C CYS A 34 -12.92 -2.34 -19.27
N ILE A 35 -12.50 -2.25 -18.01
CA ILE A 35 -11.26 -2.87 -17.51
C ILE A 35 -11.64 -3.77 -16.35
N THR A 36 -11.00 -4.92 -16.23
CA THR A 36 -11.08 -5.75 -15.02
C THR A 36 -9.77 -5.76 -14.28
N ILE A 37 -9.83 -5.80 -12.93
CA ILE A 37 -8.69 -6.03 -12.05
C ILE A 37 -8.96 -7.34 -11.31
N ALA A 38 -8.20 -8.38 -11.62
CA ALA A 38 -8.28 -9.67 -10.95
C ALA A 38 -7.12 -9.87 -9.96
N PRO A 39 -7.36 -10.55 -8.82
CA PRO A 39 -6.29 -10.92 -7.89
C PRO A 39 -5.35 -11.96 -8.53
N ASP A 40 -4.05 -11.67 -8.51
CA ASP A 40 -3.01 -12.64 -8.91
C ASP A 40 -2.54 -13.41 -7.67
N PHE A 41 -3.24 -14.50 -7.34
CA PHE A 41 -2.91 -15.34 -6.19
C PHE A 41 -1.54 -16.04 -6.31
N SER A 42 -0.92 -16.10 -7.49
CA SER A 42 0.44 -16.62 -7.64
C SER A 42 1.48 -15.69 -6.97
N ARG A 43 1.09 -14.45 -6.69
CA ARG A 43 1.91 -13.41 -6.06
C ARG A 43 1.47 -13.07 -4.63
N ARG A 44 0.63 -13.92 -4.03
CA ARG A 44 0.20 -13.75 -2.64
C ARG A 44 1.37 -13.95 -1.67
N LEU A 45 1.23 -13.37 -0.48
CA LEU A 45 2.18 -13.46 0.62
C LEU A 45 1.62 -14.43 1.68
N SER A 46 1.82 -15.72 1.49
CA SER A 46 1.13 -16.76 2.29
C SER A 46 1.52 -16.77 3.77
N ALA A 47 2.71 -16.27 4.12
CA ALA A 47 3.15 -16.19 5.52
C ALA A 47 2.76 -14.86 6.18
N VAL A 48 2.78 -13.75 5.43
CA VAL A 48 2.43 -12.42 5.93
C VAL A 48 0.93 -12.18 5.89
N ASP A 49 0.27 -12.61 4.82
CA ASP A 49 -1.11 -12.29 4.47
C ASP A 49 -1.89 -13.56 4.07
N PRO A 50 -2.08 -14.52 5.00
CA PRO A 50 -2.71 -15.80 4.70
C PRO A 50 -4.17 -15.65 4.22
N ASP A 51 -4.86 -14.60 4.67
CA ASP A 51 -6.27 -14.32 4.35
C ASP A 51 -6.41 -13.46 3.07
N ASN A 52 -5.30 -13.09 2.42
CA ASN A 52 -5.24 -12.19 1.26
C ASN A 52 -5.81 -10.77 1.53
N ARG A 53 -5.90 -10.36 2.77
CA ARG A 53 -6.40 -9.04 3.18
C ARG A 53 -5.58 -7.90 2.57
N GLU A 54 -4.26 -7.96 2.67
CA GLU A 54 -3.36 -6.95 2.11
C GLU A 54 -3.28 -7.03 0.58
N LEU A 55 -3.50 -8.22 0.02
CA LEU A 55 -3.66 -8.40 -1.41
C LEU A 55 -4.84 -7.57 -1.90
N PHE A 56 -6.04 -7.71 -1.30
CA PHE A 56 -7.21 -6.93 -1.69
C PHE A 56 -7.06 -5.43 -1.40
N ILE A 57 -6.41 -5.04 -0.30
CA ILE A 57 -6.06 -3.63 -0.06
C ILE A 57 -5.17 -3.09 -1.18
N SER A 58 -4.23 -3.90 -1.67
CA SER A 58 -3.36 -3.53 -2.81
C SER A 58 -4.15 -3.36 -4.11
N LEU A 59 -5.14 -4.23 -4.37
CA LEU A 59 -6.07 -4.07 -5.49
C LEU A 59 -6.87 -2.78 -5.35
N GLY A 60 -7.35 -2.45 -4.15
CA GLY A 60 -8.07 -1.20 -3.87
C GLY A 60 -7.23 0.04 -4.17
N CYS A 61 -5.93 0.01 -3.85
CA CYS A 61 -5.02 1.09 -4.23
C CYS A 61 -4.85 1.20 -5.76
N ALA A 62 -4.81 0.08 -6.48
CA ALA A 62 -4.72 0.08 -7.94
C ALA A 62 -6.01 0.56 -8.58
N LEU A 63 -7.16 0.14 -8.04
CA LEU A 63 -8.48 0.58 -8.45
C LEU A 63 -8.64 2.10 -8.31
N GLU A 64 -8.26 2.67 -7.15
CA GLU A 64 -8.31 4.13 -6.95
C GLU A 64 -7.48 4.88 -7.98
N ASN A 65 -6.24 4.44 -8.22
CA ASN A 65 -5.39 5.05 -9.23
C ASN A 65 -6.02 4.98 -10.63
N LEU A 66 -6.67 3.85 -10.97
CA LEU A 66 -7.35 3.66 -12.24
C LEU A 66 -8.55 4.59 -12.38
N CYS A 67 -9.39 4.69 -11.34
CA CYS A 67 -10.57 5.56 -11.34
C CYS A 67 -10.20 7.04 -11.46
N LEU A 68 -9.14 7.49 -10.77
CA LEU A 68 -8.62 8.85 -10.90
C LEU A 68 -8.07 9.12 -12.31
N ALA A 69 -7.36 8.15 -12.90
CA ALA A 69 -6.86 8.27 -14.26
C ALA A 69 -8.01 8.27 -15.29
N ALA A 70 -9.04 7.47 -15.07
CA ALA A 70 -10.25 7.46 -15.89
C ALA A 70 -10.95 8.82 -15.86
N ALA A 71 -11.19 9.37 -14.67
CA ALA A 71 -11.79 10.69 -14.48
C ALA A 71 -10.95 11.80 -15.16
N HIS A 72 -9.62 11.76 -15.01
CA HIS A 72 -8.69 12.66 -15.69
C HIS A 72 -8.82 12.60 -17.22
N SER A 73 -9.04 11.38 -17.75
CA SER A 73 -9.17 11.11 -19.19
C SER A 73 -10.60 11.31 -19.73
N GLY A 74 -11.53 11.79 -18.90
CA GLY A 74 -12.90 12.09 -19.29
C GLY A 74 -13.86 10.90 -19.25
N TYR A 75 -13.54 9.87 -18.47
CA TYR A 75 -14.42 8.72 -18.25
C TYR A 75 -15.03 8.75 -16.85
N ALA A 76 -16.30 8.36 -16.74
CA ALA A 76 -16.89 7.92 -15.48
C ALA A 76 -16.65 6.43 -15.31
N ALA A 77 -16.11 6.03 -14.19
CA ALA A 77 -15.88 4.64 -13.82
C ALA A 77 -17.01 4.15 -12.92
N GLN A 78 -17.59 2.98 -13.25
CA GLN A 78 -18.58 2.28 -12.42
C GLN A 78 -18.01 0.91 -12.04
N GLU A 79 -17.84 0.69 -10.75
CA GLU A 79 -17.17 -0.48 -10.19
C GLU A 79 -18.17 -1.55 -9.75
N HIS A 80 -17.82 -2.82 -9.98
CA HIS A 80 -18.55 -3.96 -9.45
C HIS A 80 -17.56 -5.04 -9.01
N LEU A 81 -17.63 -5.44 -7.73
CA LEU A 81 -16.84 -6.54 -7.18
C LEU A 81 -17.61 -7.86 -7.37
N ALA A 82 -17.02 -8.81 -8.09
CA ALA A 82 -17.54 -10.15 -8.26
C ALA A 82 -17.15 -11.08 -7.11
N ASP A 83 -17.84 -12.22 -6.98
CA ASP A 83 -17.63 -13.19 -5.89
C ASP A 83 -16.22 -13.82 -5.89
N ASP A 84 -15.57 -13.89 -7.06
CA ASP A 84 -14.19 -14.38 -7.20
C ASP A 84 -13.12 -13.34 -6.82
N GLY A 85 -13.55 -12.15 -6.40
CA GLY A 85 -12.68 -11.04 -6.03
C GLY A 85 -12.21 -10.18 -7.22
N THR A 86 -12.69 -10.45 -8.43
CA THR A 86 -12.43 -9.62 -9.61
C THR A 86 -13.26 -8.34 -9.53
N VAL A 87 -12.63 -7.19 -9.79
CA VAL A 87 -13.32 -5.92 -9.91
C VAL A 87 -13.53 -5.60 -11.38
N HIS A 88 -14.79 -5.47 -11.79
CA HIS A 88 -15.20 -5.02 -13.12
C HIS A 88 -15.41 -3.51 -13.09
N ILE A 89 -14.79 -2.78 -14.00
CA ILE A 89 -14.88 -1.33 -14.10
C ILE A 89 -15.41 -0.97 -15.46
N ALA A 90 -16.69 -0.61 -15.55
CA ALA A 90 -17.29 -0.05 -16.75
C ALA A 90 -16.84 1.42 -16.90
N LEU A 91 -16.44 1.81 -18.09
CA LEU A 91 -15.90 3.12 -18.44
C LEU A 91 -16.83 3.83 -19.40
N HIS A 92 -17.51 4.86 -18.93
CA HIS A 92 -18.46 5.64 -19.70
C HIS A 92 -17.84 6.98 -20.09
N GLN A 93 -17.60 7.20 -21.39
CA GLN A 93 -17.10 8.47 -21.88
C GLN A 93 -18.08 9.60 -21.56
N GLN A 94 -17.59 10.67 -20.95
CA GLN A 94 -18.39 11.84 -20.61
C GLN A 94 -18.33 12.85 -21.77
N PRO A 95 -19.49 13.30 -22.29
CA PRO A 95 -19.53 14.27 -23.40
C PRO A 95 -18.89 15.61 -23.01
N GLU A 96 -19.07 16.03 -21.78
CA GLU A 96 -18.44 17.22 -21.19
C GLU A 96 -17.77 16.80 -19.86
N PRO A 97 -16.49 16.42 -19.90
CA PRO A 97 -15.80 15.98 -18.69
C PRO A 97 -15.63 17.16 -17.73
N THR A 98 -16.42 17.15 -16.66
CA THR A 98 -16.22 18.09 -15.55
C THR A 98 -15.06 17.59 -14.71
N LYS A 99 -13.88 18.19 -14.92
CA LYS A 99 -12.71 17.89 -14.08
C LYS A 99 -12.97 18.41 -12.67
N GLN A 100 -13.11 17.49 -11.74
CA GLN A 100 -13.22 17.83 -10.32
C GLN A 100 -11.83 18.19 -9.80
N PRO A 101 -11.62 19.39 -9.24
CA PRO A 101 -10.30 19.84 -8.80
C PRO A 101 -9.63 18.89 -7.81
N GLU A 102 -10.42 18.23 -6.93
CA GLU A 102 -9.93 17.26 -5.96
C GLU A 102 -9.36 16.02 -6.65
N ASN A 103 -10.05 15.48 -7.65
CA ASN A 103 -9.60 14.30 -8.40
C ASN A 103 -8.33 14.60 -9.21
N GLU A 104 -8.26 15.78 -9.84
CA GLU A 104 -7.05 16.23 -10.56
C GLU A 104 -5.85 16.38 -9.61
N ALA A 105 -6.09 16.93 -8.43
CA ALA A 105 -5.06 17.08 -7.41
C ALA A 105 -4.53 15.74 -6.92
N LEU A 106 -5.41 14.74 -6.71
CA LEU A 106 -5.03 13.38 -6.32
C LEU A 106 -4.35 12.63 -7.47
N TYR A 107 -4.86 12.72 -8.69
CA TYR A 107 -4.25 12.10 -9.87
C TYR A 107 -2.79 12.55 -10.05
N ALA A 108 -2.50 13.85 -9.86
CA ALA A 108 -1.14 14.39 -9.93
C ALA A 108 -0.18 13.80 -8.87
N GLN A 109 -0.70 13.11 -7.82
CA GLN A 109 0.12 12.47 -6.80
C GLN A 109 0.48 11.02 -7.13
N ILE A 110 -0.20 10.37 -8.07
CA ILE A 110 0.06 8.97 -8.44
C ILE A 110 1.55 8.72 -8.73
N PRO A 111 2.24 9.51 -9.58
CA PRO A 111 3.67 9.33 -9.83
C PRO A 111 4.58 9.73 -8.66
N ARG A 112 4.07 10.50 -7.70
CA ARG A 112 4.85 11.05 -6.57
C ARG A 112 4.76 10.20 -5.31
N ARG A 113 3.70 9.40 -5.17
CA ARG A 113 3.48 8.59 -3.99
C ARG A 113 4.57 7.52 -3.83
N GLN A 114 5.15 7.45 -2.65
CA GLN A 114 6.14 6.43 -2.28
C GLN A 114 5.98 6.02 -0.82
N THR A 115 6.40 4.80 -0.48
CA THR A 115 6.60 4.39 0.91
C THR A 115 7.97 4.88 1.35
N ASN A 116 8.01 5.88 2.21
CA ASN A 116 9.25 6.52 2.64
C ASN A 116 9.80 5.86 3.91
N ARG A 117 10.84 5.03 3.74
CA ARG A 117 11.46 4.26 4.83
C ARG A 117 12.56 5.00 5.59
N ALA A 118 12.85 6.26 5.24
CA ALA A 118 13.85 7.07 5.94
C ALA A 118 13.44 7.38 7.39
N THR A 119 14.39 7.81 8.19
CA THR A 119 14.11 8.50 9.45
C THR A 119 13.54 9.88 9.10
N TYR A 120 12.41 10.27 9.73
CA TYR A 120 11.78 11.55 9.48
C TYR A 120 12.46 12.67 10.29
N ASN A 121 12.16 13.92 9.97
CA ASN A 121 12.80 15.08 10.61
C ASN A 121 12.27 15.40 12.02
N GLY A 122 11.23 14.68 12.49
CA GLY A 122 10.63 14.87 13.81
C GLY A 122 9.68 16.09 13.92
N SER A 123 9.50 16.85 12.87
CA SER A 123 8.55 17.98 12.89
C SER A 123 7.11 17.49 13.02
N PRO A 124 6.28 18.11 13.89
CA PRO A 124 4.89 17.75 14.04
C PRO A 124 4.09 18.15 12.78
N ILE A 125 3.14 17.32 12.37
CA ILE A 125 2.11 17.70 11.42
C ILE A 125 1.05 18.47 12.19
N PRO A 126 0.70 19.71 11.80
CA PRO A 126 -0.35 20.46 12.46
C PRO A 126 -1.70 19.73 12.37
N GLN A 127 -2.44 19.69 13.47
CA GLN A 127 -3.75 19.01 13.51
C GLN A 127 -4.71 19.59 12.46
N ALA A 128 -4.71 20.91 12.30
CA ALA A 128 -5.52 21.62 11.30
C ALA A 128 -5.21 21.21 9.85
N GLN A 129 -3.99 20.68 9.58
CA GLN A 129 -3.64 20.11 8.27
C GLN A 129 -4.11 18.66 8.16
N LEU A 130 -4.03 17.88 9.25
CA LEU A 130 -4.30 16.44 9.24
C LEU A 130 -5.81 16.15 9.24
N ASP A 131 -6.59 16.88 10.02
CA ASP A 131 -8.04 16.62 10.17
C ASP A 131 -8.82 16.64 8.85
N PRO A 132 -8.65 17.61 7.94
CA PRO A 132 -9.35 17.60 6.66
C PRO A 132 -8.96 16.39 5.79
N ILE A 133 -7.68 15.98 5.83
CA ILE A 133 -7.20 14.81 5.08
C ILE A 133 -7.89 13.54 5.58
N LEU A 134 -7.94 13.38 6.90
CA LEU A 134 -8.57 12.20 7.51
C LEU A 134 -10.08 12.19 7.27
N ALA A 135 -10.74 13.33 7.44
CA ALA A 135 -12.18 13.45 7.23
C ALA A 135 -12.59 13.12 5.78
N ALA A 136 -11.82 13.58 4.79
CA ALA A 136 -12.10 13.33 3.37
C ALA A 136 -11.93 11.84 2.96
N GLN A 137 -11.22 11.06 3.77
CA GLN A 137 -10.94 9.65 3.48
C GLN A 137 -11.79 8.68 4.31
N GLN A 138 -12.59 9.17 5.23
CA GLN A 138 -13.50 8.34 6.02
C GLN A 138 -14.75 7.99 5.20
N SER A 139 -15.28 6.79 5.47
CA SER A 139 -16.55 6.31 4.95
C SER A 139 -17.31 5.56 6.05
N ASP A 140 -18.54 5.12 5.77
CA ASP A 140 -19.28 4.30 6.73
C ASP A 140 -18.54 3.01 7.10
N THR A 141 -17.75 2.47 6.17
CA THR A 141 -17.03 1.21 6.35
C THR A 141 -15.57 1.38 6.78
N VAL A 142 -14.93 2.52 6.50
CA VAL A 142 -13.50 2.75 6.78
C VAL A 142 -13.32 3.99 7.65
N SER A 143 -12.53 3.87 8.71
CA SER A 143 -12.16 4.97 9.61
C SER A 143 -10.65 5.11 9.77
N LEU A 144 -10.22 6.35 9.97
CA LEU A 144 -8.83 6.75 10.09
C LEU A 144 -8.60 7.39 11.46
N HIS A 145 -7.64 6.85 12.20
CA HIS A 145 -7.32 7.29 13.57
C HIS A 145 -5.84 7.67 13.66
N ALA A 146 -5.55 8.96 13.77
CA ALA A 146 -4.19 9.47 13.92
C ALA A 146 -3.88 9.76 15.38
N PHE A 147 -2.75 9.24 15.86
CA PHE A 147 -2.30 9.37 17.24
C PHE A 147 -0.95 10.09 17.27
N ALA A 148 -0.93 11.25 17.93
CA ALA A 148 0.31 11.99 18.22
C ALA A 148 1.12 11.29 19.34
N PRO A 149 2.43 11.58 19.49
CA PRO A 149 3.27 10.97 20.53
C PRO A 149 2.76 11.17 21.97
N SER A 150 1.92 12.18 22.22
CA SER A 150 1.31 12.45 23.52
C SER A 150 0.07 11.58 23.82
N ALA A 151 -0.50 10.91 22.80
CA ALA A 151 -1.65 10.04 22.98
C ALA A 151 -1.24 8.69 23.58
N PRO A 152 -2.00 8.12 24.53
CA PRO A 152 -1.69 6.81 25.12
C PRO A 152 -1.67 5.68 24.09
N GLU A 153 -2.49 5.77 23.04
CA GLU A 153 -2.54 4.83 21.93
C GLU A 153 -1.22 4.78 21.15
N PHE A 154 -0.46 5.88 21.07
CA PHE A 154 0.83 5.89 20.39
C PHE A 154 1.82 4.91 21.04
N ALA A 155 1.87 4.87 22.36
CA ALA A 155 2.71 3.92 23.09
C ALA A 155 2.22 2.48 22.90
N THR A 156 0.91 2.25 22.93
CA THR A 156 0.28 0.95 22.69
C THR A 156 0.59 0.43 21.30
N LEU A 157 0.41 1.25 20.25
CA LEU A 157 0.74 0.91 18.89
C LEU A 157 2.24 0.63 18.70
N THR A 158 3.10 1.43 19.34
CA THR A 158 4.56 1.19 19.31
C THR A 158 4.92 -0.18 19.91
N GLN A 159 4.31 -0.54 21.04
CA GLN A 159 4.53 -1.85 21.66
C GLN A 159 4.02 -2.99 20.77
N ALA A 160 2.86 -2.82 20.13
CA ALA A 160 2.30 -3.79 19.21
C ALA A 160 3.21 -4.01 17.98
N VAL A 161 3.82 -2.94 17.42
CA VAL A 161 4.83 -3.06 16.35
C VAL A 161 6.03 -3.88 16.80
N ILE A 162 6.54 -3.62 17.99
CA ILE A 162 7.71 -4.34 18.55
C ILE A 162 7.39 -5.82 18.81
N ALA A 163 6.19 -6.12 19.30
CA ALA A 163 5.72 -7.47 19.51
C ALA A 163 5.51 -8.20 18.17
N GLY A 164 4.88 -7.53 17.19
CA GLY A 164 4.70 -8.06 15.83
C GLY A 164 6.02 -8.37 15.14
N ASN A 165 7.00 -7.46 15.19
CA ASN A 165 8.35 -7.70 14.71
C ASN A 165 8.99 -8.94 15.34
N SER A 166 8.81 -9.10 16.65
CA SER A 166 9.40 -10.23 17.37
C SER A 166 8.76 -11.54 16.94
N ALA A 167 7.44 -11.57 16.75
CA ALA A 167 6.73 -12.73 16.25
C ALA A 167 7.20 -13.11 14.83
N GLN A 168 7.20 -12.15 13.91
CA GLN A 168 7.59 -12.36 12.52
C GLN A 168 9.06 -12.77 12.36
N MET A 169 9.97 -12.11 13.08
CA MET A 169 11.40 -12.44 12.98
C MET A 169 11.77 -13.76 13.66
N ASN A 170 10.90 -14.33 14.47
CA ASN A 170 11.07 -15.68 15.04
C ASN A 170 10.40 -16.75 14.15
N ASP A 171 9.55 -16.38 13.21
CA ASP A 171 8.92 -17.30 12.27
C ASP A 171 9.84 -17.60 11.07
N PRO A 172 10.26 -18.87 10.87
CA PRO A 172 11.06 -19.27 9.72
C PRO A 172 10.33 -19.08 8.38
N ALA A 173 9.00 -19.31 8.33
CA ALA A 173 8.20 -19.18 7.12
C ALA A 173 8.15 -17.71 6.67
N PHE A 174 7.88 -16.79 7.60
CA PHE A 174 7.94 -15.35 7.36
C PHE A 174 9.31 -14.92 6.81
N LYS A 175 10.40 -15.34 7.45
CA LYS A 175 11.76 -14.97 6.99
C LYS A 175 12.08 -15.52 5.61
N ALA A 176 11.65 -16.72 5.30
CA ALA A 176 11.85 -17.33 3.97
C ALA A 176 11.08 -16.55 2.90
N GLU A 177 9.81 -16.23 3.16
CA GLU A 177 8.98 -15.43 2.27
C GLU A 177 9.57 -14.03 2.06
N LEU A 178 9.90 -13.31 3.14
CA LEU A 178 10.52 -11.99 3.04
C LEU A 178 11.80 -12.01 2.20
N LEU A 179 12.69 -13.01 2.42
CA LEU A 179 13.91 -13.16 1.64
C LEU A 179 13.65 -13.41 0.15
N SER A 180 12.57 -14.12 -0.19
CA SER A 180 12.18 -14.39 -1.58
C SER A 180 11.77 -13.09 -2.32
N TRP A 181 11.26 -12.10 -1.59
CA TRP A 181 10.84 -10.81 -2.11
C TRP A 181 11.92 -9.72 -2.05
N ILE A 182 13.11 -9.97 -1.50
CA ILE A 182 14.22 -9.01 -1.52
C ILE A 182 14.96 -9.05 -2.86
N ARG A 183 15.21 -7.88 -3.42
CA ARG A 183 16.00 -7.67 -4.65
C ARG A 183 17.35 -7.07 -4.26
N PHE A 184 18.37 -7.93 -4.24
CA PHE A 184 19.65 -7.69 -3.57
C PHE A 184 20.54 -6.64 -4.24
N ASN A 185 20.35 -6.38 -5.53
CA ASN A 185 21.12 -5.41 -6.30
C ASN A 185 20.33 -4.86 -7.50
N GLN A 186 20.94 -3.95 -8.25
CA GLN A 186 20.32 -3.29 -9.38
C GLN A 186 19.90 -4.28 -10.48
N ASN A 187 20.78 -5.22 -10.83
CA ASN A 187 20.47 -6.20 -11.89
C ASN A 187 19.27 -7.06 -11.52
N HIS A 188 19.20 -7.55 -10.27
CA HIS A 188 18.08 -8.33 -9.78
C HIS A 188 16.79 -7.50 -9.78
N SER A 189 16.85 -6.26 -9.29
CA SER A 189 15.69 -5.35 -9.27
C SER A 189 15.20 -5.02 -10.68
N ASN A 190 16.10 -4.77 -11.62
CA ASN A 190 15.75 -4.45 -13.02
C ASN A 190 15.16 -5.65 -13.76
N ALA A 191 15.64 -6.86 -13.46
CA ALA A 191 15.15 -8.09 -14.10
C ALA A 191 13.73 -8.47 -13.65
N THR A 192 13.40 -8.27 -12.37
CA THR A 192 12.11 -8.66 -11.80
C THR A 192 11.07 -7.53 -11.79
N ARG A 193 11.54 -6.28 -11.62
CA ARG A 193 10.74 -5.05 -11.49
C ARG A 193 9.66 -5.13 -10.40
N ASP A 194 9.91 -5.94 -9.36
CA ASP A 194 9.06 -6.17 -8.20
C ASP A 194 9.89 -6.30 -6.93
N GLY A 195 9.23 -6.65 -5.82
CA GLY A 195 9.89 -6.91 -4.55
C GLY A 195 10.46 -5.67 -3.87
N LEU A 196 11.15 -5.89 -2.77
CA LEU A 196 11.84 -4.88 -1.98
C LEU A 196 13.26 -4.71 -2.50
N SER A 197 13.50 -3.67 -3.32
CA SER A 197 14.83 -3.43 -3.89
C SER A 197 15.81 -2.94 -2.82
N TYR A 198 17.09 -3.25 -3.02
CA TYR A 198 18.18 -2.75 -2.19
C TYR A 198 18.09 -1.22 -2.00
N ALA A 199 17.75 -0.47 -3.03
CA ALA A 199 17.68 1.00 -3.01
C ALA A 199 16.57 1.52 -2.08
N VAL A 200 15.36 0.94 -2.13
CA VAL A 200 14.25 1.35 -1.24
C VAL A 200 14.47 0.93 0.21
N MET A 201 15.36 -0.01 0.46
CA MET A 201 15.80 -0.41 1.80
C MET A 201 17.00 0.39 2.31
N GLY A 202 17.56 1.29 1.48
CA GLY A 202 18.77 2.06 1.81
C GLY A 202 20.05 1.21 1.86
N ALA A 203 20.06 0.05 1.20
CA ALA A 203 21.21 -0.83 1.13
C ALA A 203 22.12 -0.49 -0.08
N PRO A 204 23.43 -0.73 -0.01
CA PRO A 204 24.33 -0.51 -1.13
C PRO A 204 24.09 -1.51 -2.26
N ASN A 205 24.43 -1.10 -3.49
CA ASN A 205 24.35 -1.95 -4.67
C ASN A 205 25.56 -2.90 -4.70
N LEU A 206 25.42 -4.07 -4.12
CA LEU A 206 26.48 -5.09 -4.05
C LEU A 206 26.05 -6.37 -4.80
N PRO A 207 27.00 -7.19 -5.29
CA PRO A 207 26.67 -8.51 -5.84
C PRO A 207 25.83 -9.34 -4.89
N ALA A 208 24.86 -10.11 -5.42
CA ALA A 208 23.89 -10.86 -4.60
C ALA A 208 24.56 -11.88 -3.66
N TRP A 209 25.70 -12.44 -4.05
CA TRP A 209 26.46 -13.39 -3.22
C TRP A 209 27.08 -12.74 -1.98
N ILE A 210 27.31 -11.40 -1.98
CA ILE A 210 27.74 -10.62 -0.81
C ILE A 210 26.52 -10.16 -0.01
N SER A 211 25.53 -9.54 -0.67
CA SER A 211 24.40 -8.91 0.03
C SER A 211 23.45 -9.93 0.67
N ARG A 212 23.23 -11.09 0.03
CA ARG A 212 22.28 -12.10 0.53
C ARG A 212 22.63 -12.64 1.93
N PRO A 213 23.86 -13.11 2.22
CA PRO A 213 24.22 -13.57 3.57
C PRO A 213 24.17 -12.43 4.59
N ILE A 214 24.55 -11.21 4.23
CA ILE A 214 24.50 -10.03 5.11
C ILE A 214 23.04 -9.75 5.49
N ILE A 215 22.16 -9.64 4.51
CA ILE A 215 20.74 -9.38 4.76
C ILE A 215 20.14 -10.50 5.61
N ARG A 216 20.42 -11.76 5.30
CA ARG A 216 19.94 -12.91 6.09
C ARG A 216 20.38 -12.82 7.57
N ALA A 217 21.62 -12.42 7.84
CA ALA A 217 22.12 -12.22 9.20
C ALA A 217 21.48 -11.00 9.90
N MET A 218 21.02 -10.01 9.12
CA MET A 218 20.36 -8.81 9.66
C MET A 218 18.88 -9.04 10.00
N LEU A 219 18.23 -10.08 9.46
CA LEU A 219 16.83 -10.42 9.73
C LEU A 219 16.68 -11.05 11.12
N ASN A 220 16.65 -10.21 12.14
CA ASN A 220 16.42 -10.60 13.52
C ASN A 220 15.63 -9.54 14.27
N ALA A 221 14.86 -9.96 15.28
CA ALA A 221 13.95 -9.12 16.04
C ALA A 221 14.66 -7.93 16.73
N LYS A 222 15.85 -8.14 17.30
CA LYS A 222 16.59 -7.08 18.01
C LYS A 222 16.93 -5.90 17.10
N ARG A 223 17.42 -6.17 15.88
CA ARG A 223 17.76 -5.13 14.88
C ARG A 223 16.51 -4.44 14.34
N GLN A 224 15.49 -5.22 13.98
CA GLN A 224 14.24 -4.68 13.49
C GLN A 224 13.58 -3.78 14.54
N ASN A 225 13.46 -4.24 15.77
CA ASN A 225 12.88 -3.49 16.88
C ASN A 225 13.65 -2.18 17.15
N ARG A 226 14.99 -2.21 17.11
CA ARG A 226 15.81 -1.00 17.26
C ARG A 226 15.56 -0.01 16.13
N SER A 227 15.50 -0.49 14.88
CA SER A 227 15.25 0.34 13.70
C SER A 227 13.87 0.99 13.78
N ASP A 228 12.82 0.21 14.09
CA ASP A 228 11.46 0.73 14.09
C ASP A 228 11.20 1.67 15.28
N ARG A 229 11.78 1.40 16.46
CA ARG A 229 11.74 2.38 17.57
C ARG A 229 12.31 3.74 17.15
N ALA A 230 13.46 3.76 16.48
CA ALA A 230 14.07 5.01 16.03
C ALA A 230 13.21 5.73 14.98
N LYS A 231 12.61 4.98 14.05
CA LYS A 231 11.72 5.52 13.02
C LYS A 231 10.40 6.04 13.60
N ILE A 232 9.81 5.31 14.56
CA ILE A 232 8.59 5.73 15.26
C ILE A 232 8.89 7.01 16.08
N ALA A 233 10.00 7.06 16.81
CA ALA A 233 10.39 8.22 17.58
C ALA A 233 10.61 9.48 16.72
N SER A 234 10.93 9.33 15.44
CA SER A 234 11.08 10.42 14.48
C SER A 234 9.77 10.81 13.77
N SER A 235 8.68 10.10 14.04
CA SER A 235 7.40 10.31 13.37
C SER A 235 6.54 11.34 14.11
N SER A 236 5.73 12.08 13.35
CA SER A 236 4.76 13.01 13.92
C SER A 236 3.55 12.28 14.49
N HIS A 237 3.01 11.29 13.74
CA HIS A 237 1.83 10.53 14.12
C HIS A 237 1.98 9.06 13.72
N LEU A 238 1.23 8.21 14.41
CA LEU A 238 0.85 6.88 13.93
C LEU A 238 -0.59 6.95 13.45
N LEU A 239 -0.86 6.47 12.22
CA LEU A 239 -2.17 6.43 11.62
C LEU A 239 -2.63 4.98 11.52
N LEU A 240 -3.70 4.65 12.24
CA LEU A 240 -4.36 3.36 12.17
C LEU A 240 -5.62 3.47 11.32
N ILE A 241 -5.70 2.70 10.25
CA ILE A 241 -6.87 2.58 9.38
C ILE A 241 -7.61 1.31 9.79
N ALA A 242 -8.90 1.42 10.01
CA ALA A 242 -9.76 0.32 10.44
C ALA A 242 -11.03 0.24 9.59
N SER A 243 -11.59 -0.96 9.44
CA SER A 243 -12.85 -1.18 8.72
C SER A 243 -13.90 -1.90 9.58
N THR A 244 -15.17 -1.75 9.23
CA THR A 244 -16.28 -2.39 9.95
C THR A 244 -16.26 -3.90 9.87
N GLU A 245 -15.79 -4.44 8.76
CA GLU A 245 -15.79 -5.87 8.46
C GLU A 245 -14.45 -6.32 7.86
N ASP A 246 -14.20 -7.62 7.90
CA ASP A 246 -13.08 -8.29 7.26
C ASP A 246 -13.56 -9.06 6.03
N ASN A 247 -13.75 -8.34 4.93
CA ASN A 247 -14.12 -8.93 3.64
C ASN A 247 -13.47 -8.17 2.47
N PRO A 248 -13.42 -8.75 1.27
CA PRO A 248 -12.79 -8.11 0.12
C PRO A 248 -13.29 -6.70 -0.19
N ALA A 249 -14.59 -6.43 -0.02
CA ALA A 249 -15.17 -5.11 -0.30
C ALA A 249 -14.62 -4.03 0.64
N THR A 250 -14.54 -4.31 1.95
CA THR A 250 -13.99 -3.36 2.93
C THR A 250 -12.48 -3.23 2.80
N TRP A 251 -11.77 -4.29 2.40
CA TRP A 251 -10.33 -4.24 2.15
C TRP A 251 -10.00 -3.39 0.92
N LEU A 252 -10.78 -3.51 -0.17
CA LEU A 252 -10.66 -2.64 -1.35
C LEU A 252 -10.88 -1.17 -0.98
N ALA A 253 -11.90 -0.85 -0.16
CA ALA A 253 -12.22 0.51 0.27
C ALA A 253 -11.09 1.16 1.09
N THR A 254 -10.22 0.36 1.72
CA THR A 254 -9.12 0.87 2.58
C THR A 254 -7.99 1.55 1.78
N GLY A 255 -7.90 1.34 0.47
CA GLY A 255 -6.74 1.72 -0.35
C GLY A 255 -6.58 3.21 -0.67
N ARG A 256 -7.58 4.05 -0.42
CA ARG A 256 -7.66 5.42 -0.98
C ARG A 256 -6.82 6.49 -0.28
N THR A 257 -6.42 6.30 0.98
CA THR A 257 -5.87 7.36 1.87
C THR A 257 -4.49 7.90 1.47
N LEU A 258 -3.66 7.10 0.81
CA LEU A 258 -2.24 7.40 0.66
C LEU A 258 -1.94 8.54 -0.30
N LEU A 259 -2.78 8.78 -1.30
CA LEU A 259 -2.61 9.89 -2.25
C LEU A 259 -2.86 11.24 -1.58
N ALA A 260 -3.87 11.35 -0.74
CA ALA A 260 -4.19 12.56 0.02
C ALA A 260 -3.02 12.98 0.92
N LEU A 261 -2.37 12.03 1.63
CA LEU A 261 -1.17 12.30 2.42
C LEU A 261 -0.04 12.86 1.55
N THR A 262 0.18 12.30 0.36
CA THR A 262 1.21 12.73 -0.59
C THR A 262 0.94 14.14 -1.11
N GLN A 263 -0.31 14.48 -1.39
CA GLN A 263 -0.71 15.83 -1.85
C GLN A 263 -0.32 16.91 -0.85
N HIS A 264 -0.37 16.60 0.45
CA HIS A 264 -0.01 17.52 1.52
C HIS A 264 1.47 17.43 1.93
N GLY A 265 2.31 16.73 1.16
CA GLY A 265 3.73 16.56 1.46
C GLY A 265 4.04 15.69 2.68
N ILE A 266 3.07 14.92 3.15
CA ILE A 266 3.21 14.04 4.29
C ILE A 266 3.83 12.71 3.83
N ALA A 267 5.04 12.45 4.28
CA ALA A 267 5.71 11.18 4.10
C ALA A 267 5.05 10.12 4.99
N HIS A 268 4.88 8.91 4.43
CA HIS A 268 4.30 7.79 5.17
C HIS A 268 5.05 6.49 4.89
N ALA A 269 5.01 5.59 5.86
CA ALA A 269 5.52 4.22 5.72
C ALA A 269 4.73 3.24 6.58
N TYR A 270 4.61 2.03 6.10
CA TYR A 270 3.91 0.95 6.80
C TYR A 270 4.69 0.48 8.03
N LEU A 271 3.97 0.24 9.11
CA LEU A 271 4.36 -0.45 10.33
C LEU A 271 3.34 -1.58 10.58
N ASN A 272 3.09 -2.40 9.57
CA ASN A 272 1.89 -3.23 9.47
C ASN A 272 1.96 -4.52 10.28
N GLN A 273 3.11 -4.83 10.86
CA GLN A 273 3.35 -6.05 11.65
C GLN A 273 2.26 -6.36 12.69
N PRO A 274 1.71 -5.37 13.44
CA PRO A 274 0.64 -5.69 14.38
C PRO A 274 -0.71 -5.98 13.71
N CYS A 275 -0.91 -5.55 12.47
CA CYS A 275 -2.09 -5.92 11.68
C CYS A 275 -1.94 -7.28 10.98
N GLU A 276 -0.70 -7.73 10.76
CA GLU A 276 -0.34 -9.01 10.12
C GLU A 276 -0.25 -10.17 11.12
N VAL A 277 0.07 -9.89 12.39
CA VAL A 277 0.16 -10.92 13.44
C VAL A 277 -1.17 -11.06 14.16
N PRO A 278 -1.89 -12.20 14.06
CA PRO A 278 -3.28 -12.34 14.55
C PRO A 278 -3.45 -11.94 16.03
N ALA A 279 -2.54 -12.35 16.91
CA ALA A 279 -2.61 -12.01 18.33
C ALA A 279 -2.50 -10.49 18.59
N GLN A 280 -1.66 -9.78 17.82
CA GLN A 280 -1.51 -8.33 17.94
C GLN A 280 -2.70 -7.61 17.32
N ARG A 281 -3.19 -8.08 16.19
CA ARG A 281 -4.37 -7.55 15.52
C ARG A 281 -5.60 -7.62 16.42
N ALA A 282 -5.81 -8.76 17.09
CA ALA A 282 -6.89 -8.95 18.04
C ALA A 282 -6.80 -7.98 19.24
N GLN A 283 -5.58 -7.68 19.73
CA GLN A 283 -5.37 -6.68 20.78
C GLN A 283 -5.69 -5.26 20.28
N LEU A 284 -5.25 -4.90 19.08
CA LEU A 284 -5.55 -3.58 18.49
C LEU A 284 -7.05 -3.38 18.25
N ALA A 285 -7.79 -4.41 17.89
CA ALA A 285 -9.24 -4.36 17.72
C ALA A 285 -10.00 -3.98 19.02
N GLN A 286 -9.36 -4.14 20.20
CA GLN A 286 -9.93 -3.74 21.49
C GLN A 286 -9.69 -2.26 21.83
N LEU A 287 -8.96 -1.50 20.99
CA LEU A 287 -8.76 -0.08 21.24
C LEU A 287 -10.11 0.66 21.19
N PRO A 288 -10.49 1.40 22.25
CA PRO A 288 -11.76 2.13 22.29
C PRO A 288 -11.93 3.10 21.11
N ALA A 289 -10.83 3.66 20.63
CA ALA A 289 -10.81 4.58 19.50
C ALA A 289 -11.34 3.95 18.19
N LEU A 290 -11.28 2.62 18.05
CA LEU A 290 -11.76 1.93 16.83
C LEU A 290 -13.27 1.68 16.84
N GLY A 291 -13.95 1.81 18.00
CA GLY A 291 -15.40 1.59 18.09
C GLY A 291 -15.85 0.20 17.64
N GLY A 292 -15.03 -0.84 17.82
CA GLY A 292 -15.31 -2.21 17.38
C GLY A 292 -14.86 -2.55 15.95
N LYS A 293 -14.30 -1.59 15.21
CA LYS A 293 -13.78 -1.83 13.85
C LYS A 293 -12.47 -2.64 13.88
N GLN A 294 -12.20 -3.34 12.79
CA GLN A 294 -11.03 -4.19 12.64
C GLN A 294 -9.82 -3.38 12.11
N PRO A 295 -8.64 -3.46 12.75
CA PRO A 295 -7.44 -2.77 12.27
C PRO A 295 -6.95 -3.40 10.95
N GLN A 296 -6.71 -2.57 9.95
CA GLN A 296 -6.31 -2.99 8.60
C GLN A 296 -4.88 -2.60 8.27
N ILE A 297 -4.51 -1.33 8.47
CA ILE A 297 -3.21 -0.77 8.13
C ILE A 297 -2.73 0.13 9.26
N LEU A 298 -1.47 0.00 9.63
CA LEU A 298 -0.77 0.95 10.49
C LEU A 298 0.33 1.65 9.70
N LEU A 299 0.28 2.98 9.69
CA LEU A 299 1.28 3.85 9.07
C LEU A 299 1.95 4.73 10.11
N ARG A 300 3.20 5.10 9.87
CA ARG A 300 3.83 6.25 10.51
C ARG A 300 3.83 7.44 9.56
N LEU A 301 3.56 8.63 10.07
CA LEU A 301 3.46 9.88 9.32
C LEU A 301 4.53 10.87 9.77
N GLY A 302 5.00 11.73 8.86
CA GLY A 302 5.96 12.79 9.16
C GLY A 302 6.48 13.48 7.90
N TYR A 303 7.61 14.15 8.00
CA TYR A 303 8.26 14.82 6.87
C TYR A 303 9.66 14.24 6.63
N ALA A 304 9.96 13.97 5.36
CA ALA A 304 11.27 13.48 4.93
C ALA A 304 11.51 13.83 3.46
N ALA A 305 12.77 13.86 3.06
CA ALA A 305 13.14 13.92 1.65
C ALA A 305 12.70 12.64 0.92
N ALA A 306 12.44 12.76 -0.38
CA ALA A 306 12.09 11.62 -1.23
C ALA A 306 13.19 10.55 -1.22
N MET A 307 12.79 9.31 -1.25
CA MET A 307 13.64 8.14 -1.40
C MET A 307 13.57 7.57 -2.82
N PRO A 308 14.45 6.64 -3.21
CA PRO A 308 14.29 5.90 -4.47
C PRO A 308 12.92 5.24 -4.58
N TYR A 309 12.33 5.28 -5.77
CA TYR A 309 11.05 4.63 -6.03
C TYR A 309 11.20 3.13 -6.24
N SER A 310 10.22 2.37 -5.77
CA SER A 310 10.09 0.96 -6.12
C SER A 310 9.76 0.82 -7.60
N GLN A 311 10.40 -0.13 -8.27
CA GLN A 311 10.08 -0.44 -9.66
C GLN A 311 8.69 -1.09 -9.76
N ARG A 312 8.11 -1.02 -10.95
CA ARG A 312 6.84 -1.67 -11.29
C ARG A 312 7.03 -2.58 -12.49
N ARG A 313 6.28 -3.67 -12.50
CA ARG A 313 6.18 -4.58 -13.65
C ARG A 313 5.76 -3.77 -14.89
N ALA A 314 6.20 -4.21 -16.06
CA ALA A 314 5.77 -3.59 -17.31
C ALA A 314 4.24 -3.76 -17.46
N VAL A 315 3.55 -2.77 -18.01
CA VAL A 315 2.10 -2.80 -18.17
C VAL A 315 1.66 -4.02 -18.95
N ASP A 316 2.34 -4.33 -20.05
CA ASP A 316 2.03 -5.51 -20.89
C ASP A 316 2.17 -6.83 -20.13
N SER A 317 3.01 -6.89 -19.10
CA SER A 317 3.20 -8.10 -18.28
C SER A 317 2.10 -8.34 -17.25
N VAL A 318 1.24 -7.37 -17.03
CA VAL A 318 0.10 -7.45 -16.10
C VAL A 318 -1.25 -7.46 -16.82
N ILE A 319 -1.25 -7.28 -18.12
CA ILE A 319 -2.45 -7.42 -18.95
C ILE A 319 -2.56 -8.88 -19.42
N GLN A 320 -3.68 -9.51 -19.12
CA GLN A 320 -4.01 -10.82 -19.68
C GLN A 320 -4.33 -10.67 -21.16
N THR A 321 -3.62 -11.42 -22.00
CA THR A 321 -4.00 -11.56 -23.40
C THR A 321 -5.31 -12.33 -23.42
N THR A 322 -6.41 -11.68 -23.81
CA THR A 322 -7.68 -12.39 -24.05
C THR A 322 -7.39 -13.41 -25.14
N GLN A 323 -7.29 -14.70 -24.80
CA GLN A 323 -7.42 -15.72 -25.83
C GLN A 323 -8.84 -15.58 -26.37
N ALA A 324 -8.95 -15.14 -27.62
CA ALA A 324 -10.22 -15.19 -28.34
C ALA A 324 -10.71 -16.66 -28.29
N ALA A 325 -11.87 -16.86 -27.68
CA ALA A 325 -12.55 -18.14 -27.62
C ALA A 325 -13.10 -18.51 -29.01
#